data_85c620437434f624ee239dbd3bf4de82
#
_entry.id   85c620437434f624ee239dbd3bf4de82
#
_cell.length_a   1.000
_cell.length_b   1.000
_cell.length_c   1.000
_cell.angle_alpha   90.00
_cell.angle_beta   90.00
_cell.angle_gamma   90.00
#
_symmetry.space_group_name_H-M   'P 1'
#
loop_
_entity.id
_entity.type
_entity.pdbx_description
1 polymer ?
#
loop_
_entity_poly.entity_id
_entity_poly.type
_entity_poly.pdbx_seq_one_letter_code
_entity_poly.pdbx_strand_id
1 'polypeptide(L)'
;MDGGSGLNILYVDTLDAMRIPWSELHPTSSPFHGVIPGAQAYHFMQIDLPITFGDRANFRSEVLTFEVVDFPGSYHTFLGRPCYAKFMAVPNYTYLKLKMPGLNGIITVGSTFLHAFMCDCEHFELATVVTNLSELPRLGESSTSVVPNYNKPTSSMAFCPLKETKAVGIDPTDPTKTVRIGT
;
A
#
# COMPACT_ATOMS: atom_id res chain seq x y z
N MET A 1 4.23 0.98 4.79
CA MET A 1 4.20 -0.38 5.36
C MET A 1 2.89 -1.03 5.02
N ASP A 2 2.92 -2.21 4.43
CA ASP A 2 1.75 -2.88 3.88
C ASP A 2 1.61 -4.30 4.45
N GLY A 3 0.65 -4.51 5.34
CA GLY A 3 0.34 -5.83 5.90
C GLY A 3 -0.33 -6.80 4.93
N GLY A 4 -0.82 -6.33 3.79
CA GLY A 4 -1.38 -7.13 2.71
C GLY A 4 -0.31 -7.71 1.79
N SER A 5 0.83 -7.03 1.64
CA SER A 5 1.91 -7.46 0.76
C SER A 5 2.65 -8.68 1.28
N GLY A 6 2.84 -9.67 0.42
CA GLY A 6 3.69 -10.83 0.67
C GLY A 6 5.17 -10.60 0.41
N LEU A 7 5.54 -9.44 -0.11
CA LEU A 7 6.89 -9.08 -0.54
C LEU A 7 7.29 -7.72 0.03
N ASN A 8 8.61 -7.47 0.10
CA ASN A 8 9.14 -6.13 0.23
C ASN A 8 9.51 -5.65 -1.17
N ILE A 9 9.19 -4.41 -1.50
CA ILE A 9 9.42 -3.83 -2.82
C ILE A 9 10.35 -2.63 -2.69
N LEU A 10 11.33 -2.53 -3.57
CA LEU A 10 12.22 -1.38 -3.72
C LEU A 10 12.07 -0.84 -5.14
N TYR A 11 11.86 0.46 -5.27
CA TYR A 11 11.79 1.10 -6.58
C TYR A 11 13.19 1.39 -7.12
N VAL A 12 13.36 1.26 -8.45
CA VAL A 12 14.65 1.53 -9.13
C VAL A 12 15.16 2.92 -8.82
N ASP A 13 14.30 3.94 -8.83
CA ASP A 13 14.69 5.31 -8.49
C ASP A 13 15.33 5.42 -7.09
N THR A 14 14.82 4.63 -6.14
CA THR A 14 15.37 4.57 -4.78
C THR A 14 16.70 3.83 -4.76
N LEU A 15 16.82 2.71 -5.49
CA LEU A 15 18.07 1.97 -5.62
C LEU A 15 19.18 2.88 -6.19
N ASP A 16 18.87 3.61 -7.25
CA ASP A 16 19.81 4.54 -7.90
C ASP A 16 20.19 5.71 -6.97
N ALA A 17 19.22 6.26 -6.24
CA ALA A 17 19.47 7.30 -5.24
C ALA A 17 20.39 6.82 -4.10
N MET A 18 20.28 5.53 -3.72
CA MET A 18 21.17 4.89 -2.75
C MET A 18 22.56 4.58 -3.33
N ARG A 19 22.77 4.74 -4.64
CA ARG A 19 24.01 4.44 -5.36
C ARG A 19 24.48 3.00 -5.19
N ILE A 20 23.54 2.07 -5.12
CA ILE A 20 23.83 0.65 -5.06
C ILE A 20 24.09 0.16 -6.48
N PRO A 21 25.23 -0.51 -6.74
CA PRO A 21 25.53 -0.98 -8.08
C PRO A 21 24.59 -2.12 -8.49
N TRP A 22 24.13 -2.09 -9.71
CA TRP A 22 23.24 -3.11 -10.28
C TRP A 22 23.84 -4.53 -10.27
N SER A 23 25.17 -4.62 -10.15
CA SER A 23 25.88 -5.91 -10.02
C SER A 23 25.60 -6.66 -8.71
N GLU A 24 25.01 -5.99 -7.72
CA GLU A 24 24.60 -6.61 -6.45
C GLU A 24 23.21 -7.23 -6.52
N LEU A 25 22.49 -7.01 -7.63
CA LEU A 25 21.17 -7.59 -7.84
C LEU A 25 21.27 -9.05 -8.26
N HIS A 26 20.35 -9.86 -7.76
CA HIS A 26 20.23 -11.27 -8.05
C HIS A 26 18.95 -11.56 -8.84
N PRO A 27 18.98 -12.55 -9.78
CA PRO A 27 17.76 -12.96 -10.46
C PRO A 27 16.73 -13.51 -9.47
N THR A 28 15.47 -13.16 -9.66
CA THR A 28 14.38 -13.74 -8.90
C THR A 28 13.56 -14.69 -9.74
N SER A 29 13.05 -15.75 -9.14
CA SER A 29 12.17 -16.73 -9.78
C SER A 29 10.70 -16.58 -9.36
N SER A 30 10.40 -15.66 -8.43
CA SER A 30 9.06 -15.49 -7.89
C SER A 30 8.18 -14.67 -8.82
N PRO A 31 7.07 -15.22 -9.36
CA PRO A 31 6.13 -14.42 -10.14
C PRO A 31 5.43 -13.41 -9.25
N PHE A 32 5.45 -12.16 -9.66
CA PHE A 32 4.78 -11.07 -8.95
C PHE A 32 3.39 -10.85 -9.57
N HIS A 33 2.35 -11.09 -8.79
CA HIS A 33 0.98 -10.83 -9.22
C HIS A 33 0.46 -9.52 -8.61
N GLY A 34 0.35 -8.55 -9.47
CA GLY A 34 -0.54 -7.45 -9.53
C GLY A 34 -0.75 -6.53 -8.33
N VAL A 35 -0.04 -5.41 -8.35
CA VAL A 35 -0.53 -4.16 -7.77
C VAL A 35 -1.55 -3.49 -8.72
N ILE A 36 -1.52 -3.84 -10.01
CA ILE A 36 -2.46 -3.33 -11.03
C ILE A 36 -3.30 -4.51 -11.54
N PRO A 37 -4.64 -4.48 -11.40
CA PRO A 37 -5.51 -5.51 -11.94
C PRO A 37 -5.29 -5.70 -13.45
N GLY A 38 -4.93 -6.92 -13.86
CA GLY A 38 -4.75 -7.28 -15.26
C GLY A 38 -3.36 -7.01 -15.84
N ALA A 39 -2.43 -6.40 -15.09
CA ALA A 39 -1.04 -6.26 -15.49
C ALA A 39 -0.15 -7.21 -14.66
N GLN A 40 0.70 -7.97 -15.34
CA GLN A 40 1.81 -8.64 -14.67
C GLN A 40 2.92 -7.60 -14.49
N ALA A 41 3.23 -7.28 -13.25
CA ALA A 41 4.43 -6.51 -12.97
C ALA A 41 5.62 -7.46 -13.09
N TYR A 42 6.49 -7.16 -14.02
CA TYR A 42 7.77 -7.88 -14.14
C TYR A 42 8.73 -7.26 -13.13
N HIS A 43 9.16 -8.05 -12.15
CA HIS A 43 10.29 -7.70 -11.33
C HIS A 43 11.56 -8.12 -12.07
N PHE A 44 12.55 -7.27 -12.05
CA PHE A 44 13.79 -7.56 -12.75
C PHE A 44 14.70 -8.45 -11.91
N MET A 45 14.83 -8.14 -10.65
CA MET A 45 15.84 -8.71 -9.78
C MET A 45 15.45 -8.49 -8.30
N GLN A 46 16.17 -9.14 -7.41
CA GLN A 46 16.07 -8.95 -5.97
C GLN A 46 17.39 -8.51 -5.36
N ILE A 47 17.34 -7.89 -4.20
CA ILE A 47 18.49 -7.47 -3.43
C ILE A 47 18.26 -7.69 -1.95
N ASP A 48 19.32 -8.09 -1.25
CA ASP A 48 19.33 -8.20 0.21
C ASP A 48 19.94 -6.94 0.83
N LEU A 49 19.18 -6.23 1.64
CA LEU A 49 19.62 -5.00 2.30
C LEU A 49 19.52 -5.10 3.82
N PRO A 50 20.54 -4.62 4.56
CA PRO A 50 20.45 -4.47 5.99
C PRO A 50 19.55 -3.28 6.35
N ILE A 51 18.48 -3.53 7.05
CA ILE A 51 17.54 -2.51 7.52
C ILE A 51 17.66 -2.39 9.03
N THR A 52 17.73 -1.15 9.52
CA THR A 52 17.83 -0.87 10.95
C THR A 52 16.67 0.06 11.37
N PHE A 53 15.97 -0.34 12.41
CA PHE A 53 15.01 0.52 13.10
C PHE A 53 15.52 0.86 14.51
N GLY A 54 15.19 2.07 14.95
CA GLY A 54 15.54 2.57 16.27
C GLY A 54 16.58 3.68 16.25
N ASP A 55 17.25 3.87 17.37
CA ASP A 55 18.29 4.86 17.59
C ASP A 55 19.57 4.21 18.14
N ARG A 56 20.58 5.02 18.45
CA ARG A 56 21.86 4.50 18.97
C ARG A 56 21.76 3.74 20.29
N ALA A 57 20.75 4.05 21.10
CA ALA A 57 20.55 3.43 22.41
C ALA A 57 19.72 2.16 22.35
N ASN A 58 18.77 2.10 21.37
CA ASN A 58 17.87 0.97 21.20
C ASN A 58 17.54 0.76 19.74
N PHE A 59 18.15 -0.23 19.12
CA PHE A 59 17.97 -0.54 17.70
C PHE A 59 17.82 -2.04 17.46
N ARG A 60 17.36 -2.36 16.27
CA ARG A 60 17.33 -3.72 15.72
C ARG A 60 17.64 -3.68 14.24
N SER A 61 18.54 -4.54 13.79
CA SER A 61 18.94 -4.69 12.40
C SER A 61 18.62 -6.07 11.88
N GLU A 62 18.03 -6.16 10.71
CA GLU A 62 17.73 -7.41 10.01
C GLU A 62 18.04 -7.24 8.53
N VAL A 63 18.47 -8.33 7.89
CA VAL A 63 18.64 -8.33 6.42
C VAL A 63 17.30 -8.68 5.79
N LEU A 64 16.78 -7.81 4.93
CA LEU A 64 15.55 -8.00 4.18
C LEU A 64 15.83 -8.17 2.70
N THR A 65 15.14 -9.12 2.08
CA THR A 65 15.11 -9.28 0.63
C THR A 65 14.05 -8.35 0.05
N PHE A 66 14.41 -7.59 -0.97
CA PHE A 66 13.53 -6.71 -1.73
C PHE A 66 13.44 -7.15 -3.17
N GLU A 67 12.24 -7.15 -3.71
CA GLU A 67 12.02 -7.23 -5.15
C GLU A 67 12.18 -5.83 -5.73
N VAL A 68 13.09 -5.69 -6.71
CA VAL A 68 13.36 -4.42 -7.38
C VAL A 68 12.41 -4.28 -8.56
N VAL A 69 11.71 -3.17 -8.63
CA VAL A 69 10.68 -2.91 -9.63
C VAL A 69 10.94 -1.60 -10.36
N ASP A 70 10.73 -1.64 -11.69
CA ASP A 70 10.88 -0.49 -12.57
C ASP A 70 9.49 -0.05 -13.08
N PHE A 71 8.70 0.50 -12.19
CA PHE A 71 7.47 1.21 -12.54
C PHE A 71 7.32 2.44 -11.66
N PRO A 72 6.62 3.48 -12.14
CA PRO A 72 6.47 4.71 -11.37
C PRO A 72 5.77 4.46 -10.03
N GLY A 73 6.33 4.96 -8.96
CA GLY A 73 5.76 4.86 -7.62
C GLY A 73 5.97 6.14 -6.83
N SER A 74 5.00 6.52 -6.01
CA SER A 74 5.10 7.66 -5.08
C SER A 74 5.89 7.30 -3.81
N TYR A 75 6.16 6.03 -3.60
CA TYR A 75 6.88 5.52 -2.43
C TYR A 75 8.31 5.12 -2.78
N HIS A 76 9.20 5.25 -1.82
CA HIS A 76 10.58 4.77 -1.97
C HIS A 76 10.67 3.24 -1.88
N THR A 77 9.88 2.65 -0.99
CA THR A 77 9.86 1.21 -0.74
C THR A 77 8.57 0.77 -0.04
N PHE A 78 8.18 -0.49 -0.27
CA PHE A 78 7.14 -1.14 0.52
C PHE A 78 7.77 -2.21 1.43
N LEU A 79 7.40 -2.15 2.70
CA LEU A 79 7.74 -3.16 3.68
C LEU A 79 6.52 -4.02 3.96
N GLY A 80 6.56 -5.26 3.51
CA GLY A 80 5.48 -6.23 3.61
C GLY A 80 5.60 -7.16 4.82
N ARG A 81 4.81 -8.23 4.80
CA ARG A 81 4.81 -9.25 5.87
C ARG A 81 6.16 -9.87 6.16
N PRO A 82 7.09 -10.09 5.19
CA PRO A 82 8.43 -10.59 5.52
C PRO A 82 9.20 -9.66 6.45
N CYS A 83 9.06 -8.34 6.28
CA CYS A 83 9.63 -7.36 7.20
C CYS A 83 9.02 -7.50 8.60
N TYR A 84 7.70 -7.57 8.71
CA TYR A 84 7.04 -7.72 10.02
C TYR A 84 7.48 -9.00 10.74
N ALA A 85 7.58 -10.10 10.01
CA ALA A 85 8.01 -11.37 10.58
C ALA A 85 9.44 -11.31 11.11
N LYS A 86 10.40 -10.79 10.31
CA LYS A 86 11.81 -10.70 10.74
C LYS A 86 11.99 -9.78 11.93
N PHE A 87 11.32 -8.64 11.95
CA PHE A 87 11.40 -7.68 13.05
C PHE A 87 10.49 -8.03 14.24
N MET A 88 9.65 -9.07 14.13
CA MET A 88 8.57 -9.37 15.08
C MET A 88 7.71 -8.11 15.34
N ALA A 89 7.44 -7.37 14.27
CA ALA A 89 6.83 -6.06 14.33
C ALA A 89 5.30 -6.16 14.31
N VAL A 90 4.66 -5.36 15.17
CA VAL A 90 3.21 -5.28 15.28
C VAL A 90 2.75 -3.91 14.80
N PRO A 91 2.07 -3.83 13.63
CA PRO A 91 1.51 -2.58 13.14
C PRO A 91 0.19 -2.25 13.85
N ASN A 92 -0.02 -0.97 14.09
CA ASN A 92 -1.31 -0.42 14.46
C ASN A 92 -1.68 0.69 13.47
N TYR A 93 -2.55 0.37 12.54
CA TYR A 93 -2.93 1.27 11.46
C TYR A 93 -3.77 2.46 11.94
N THR A 94 -4.55 2.28 12.99
CA THR A 94 -5.37 3.36 13.57
C THR A 94 -4.51 4.45 14.20
N TYR A 95 -3.47 4.05 14.92
CA TYR A 95 -2.55 4.99 15.58
C TYR A 95 -1.32 5.31 14.74
N LEU A 96 -1.21 4.74 13.54
CA LEU A 96 -0.08 4.91 12.63
C LEU A 96 1.27 4.62 13.32
N LYS A 97 1.31 3.50 14.05
CA LYS A 97 2.50 3.08 14.82
C LYS A 97 2.87 1.65 14.49
N LEU A 98 4.18 1.42 14.46
CA LEU A 98 4.76 0.10 14.38
C LEU A 98 5.61 -0.11 15.62
N LYS A 99 5.39 -1.22 16.32
CA LYS A 99 6.17 -1.59 17.50
C LYS A 99 6.92 -2.89 17.27
N MET A 100 8.16 -2.96 17.71
CA MET A 100 9.00 -4.14 17.60
C MET A 100 9.97 -4.23 18.78
N PRO A 101 10.44 -5.44 19.14
CA PRO A 101 11.47 -5.58 20.16
C PRO A 101 12.82 -5.05 19.67
N GLY A 102 13.49 -4.28 20.50
CA GLY A 102 14.87 -3.85 20.32
C GLY A 102 15.79 -4.44 21.39
N LEU A 103 17.05 -4.03 21.39
CA LEU A 103 18.06 -4.53 22.36
C LEU A 103 17.71 -4.12 23.79
N ASN A 104 17.20 -2.89 23.98
CA ASN A 104 16.96 -2.30 25.29
C ASN A 104 15.47 -1.94 25.49
N GLY A 105 14.56 -2.72 24.91
CA GLY A 105 13.12 -2.51 25.06
C GLY A 105 12.38 -2.41 23.72
N ILE A 106 11.22 -1.76 23.72
CA ILE A 106 10.36 -1.68 22.55
C ILE A 106 10.74 -0.47 21.71
N ILE A 107 11.06 -0.71 20.44
CA ILE A 107 11.21 0.32 19.43
C ILE A 107 9.81 0.67 18.90
N THR A 108 9.52 1.97 18.80
CA THR A 108 8.27 2.46 18.22
C THR A 108 8.57 3.39 17.06
N VAL A 109 8.13 3.00 15.87
CA VAL A 109 8.15 3.85 14.67
C VAL A 109 6.74 4.42 14.50
N GLY A 110 6.63 5.72 14.29
CA GLY A 110 5.34 6.41 14.15
C GLY A 110 5.30 7.30 12.93
N SER A 111 4.08 7.56 12.47
CA SER A 111 3.77 8.59 11.48
C SER A 111 2.68 9.51 12.02
N THR A 112 2.40 10.58 11.29
CA THR A 112 1.28 11.48 11.55
C THR A 112 0.18 11.26 10.54
N PHE A 113 -1.06 11.56 10.91
CA PHE A 113 -2.20 11.48 10.00
C PHE A 113 -1.97 12.35 8.74
N LEU A 114 -1.41 13.54 8.91
CA LEU A 114 -1.13 14.44 7.80
C LEU A 114 -0.16 13.82 6.79
N HIS A 115 0.96 13.25 7.25
CA HIS A 115 1.92 12.58 6.36
C HIS A 115 1.28 11.38 5.66
N ALA A 116 0.53 10.56 6.39
CA ALA A 116 -0.15 9.40 5.79
C ALA A 116 -1.14 9.84 4.72
N PHE A 117 -1.93 10.88 4.98
CA PHE A 117 -2.88 11.43 4.04
C PHE A 117 -2.22 12.03 2.79
N MET A 118 -1.13 12.78 2.96
CA MET A 118 -0.36 13.34 1.83
C MET A 118 0.19 12.22 0.92
N CYS A 119 0.81 11.20 1.50
CA CYS A 119 1.31 10.05 0.74
C CYS A 119 0.19 9.31 0.00
N ASP A 120 -1.00 9.20 0.59
CA ASP A 120 -2.16 8.57 -0.03
C ASP A 120 -2.67 9.39 -1.22
N CYS A 121 -2.75 10.71 -1.08
CA CYS A 121 -3.10 11.61 -2.18
C CYS A 121 -2.10 11.51 -3.34
N GLU A 122 -0.81 11.59 -3.08
CA GLU A 122 0.26 11.47 -4.09
C GLU A 122 0.18 10.13 -4.83
N HIS A 123 -0.05 9.05 -4.08
CA HIS A 123 -0.21 7.72 -4.68
C HIS A 123 -1.44 7.64 -5.58
N PHE A 124 -2.57 8.21 -5.14
CA PHE A 124 -3.80 8.22 -5.91
C PHE A 124 -3.69 9.04 -7.21
N GLU A 125 -3.05 10.21 -7.13
CA GLU A 125 -2.78 11.05 -8.30
C GLU A 125 -1.92 10.31 -9.32
N LEU A 126 -0.83 9.68 -8.87
CA LEU A 126 0.05 8.90 -9.74
C LEU A 126 -0.69 7.71 -10.37
N ALA A 127 -1.46 6.96 -9.59
CA ALA A 127 -2.24 5.83 -10.09
C ALA A 127 -3.24 6.27 -11.16
N THR A 128 -3.87 7.44 -10.98
CA THR A 128 -4.80 8.02 -11.95
C THR A 128 -4.10 8.37 -13.27
N VAL A 129 -2.91 8.99 -13.20
CA VAL A 129 -2.11 9.32 -14.37
C VAL A 129 -1.69 8.07 -15.13
N VAL A 130 -1.18 7.05 -14.42
CA VAL A 130 -0.74 5.79 -15.04
C VAL A 130 -1.91 5.06 -15.70
N THR A 131 -3.09 5.03 -15.07
CA THR A 131 -4.29 4.41 -15.64
C THR A 131 -4.72 5.14 -16.91
N ASN A 132 -4.77 6.47 -16.89
CA ASN A 132 -5.14 7.27 -18.06
C ASN A 132 -4.15 7.09 -19.22
N LEU A 133 -2.85 7.02 -18.94
CA LEU A 133 -1.82 6.76 -19.95
C LEU A 133 -1.94 5.36 -20.56
N SER A 134 -2.33 4.35 -19.78
CA SER A 134 -2.51 2.99 -20.26
C SER A 134 -3.78 2.80 -21.09
N GLU A 135 -4.77 3.68 -20.98
CA GLU A 135 -6.00 3.67 -21.78
C GLU A 135 -5.88 4.41 -23.11
N LEU A 136 -4.94 5.37 -23.23
CA LEU A 136 -4.71 6.12 -24.46
C LEU A 136 -4.47 5.25 -25.70
N PRO A 137 -3.64 4.17 -25.68
CA PRO A 137 -3.46 3.29 -26.82
C PRO A 137 -4.73 2.51 -27.19
N ARG A 138 -5.57 2.15 -26.20
CA ARG A 138 -6.83 1.42 -26.43
C ARG A 138 -7.88 2.25 -27.15
N LEU A 139 -7.87 3.58 -26.95
CA LEU A 139 -8.77 4.50 -27.65
C LEU A 139 -8.35 4.76 -29.09
N GLY A 140 -7.06 4.61 -29.42
CA GLY A 140 -6.52 4.72 -30.78
C GLY A 140 -6.91 3.59 -31.72
N GLU A 141 -7.21 2.40 -31.20
CA GLU A 141 -7.59 1.23 -32.01
C GLU A 141 -9.11 1.09 -32.21
N SER A 142 -9.92 1.86 -31.53
CA SER A 142 -11.40 1.85 -31.61
C SER A 142 -12.00 3.06 -32.31
N SER A 143 -11.42 3.52 -33.42
CA SER A 143 -12.06 4.56 -34.25
C SER A 143 -13.04 3.95 -35.23
N THR A 144 -14.12 3.36 -34.76
CA THR A 144 -15.36 3.27 -35.51
C THR A 144 -16.54 3.28 -34.54
N SER A 145 -17.20 4.45 -34.52
CA SER A 145 -18.61 4.67 -34.15
C SER A 145 -19.13 4.01 -32.86
N VAL A 146 -19.16 4.74 -31.78
CA VAL A 146 -20.35 5.05 -30.97
C VAL A 146 -19.93 6.08 -29.91
N VAL A 147 -20.46 7.29 -29.99
CA VAL A 147 -20.36 8.29 -28.92
C VAL A 147 -21.26 7.81 -27.77
N PRO A 148 -20.73 7.39 -26.61
CA PRO A 148 -21.58 7.17 -25.46
C PRO A 148 -21.96 8.53 -24.89
N ASN A 149 -23.25 8.77 -24.86
CA ASN A 149 -23.85 9.93 -24.21
C ASN A 149 -23.59 9.84 -22.70
N TYR A 150 -22.56 10.54 -22.21
CA TYR A 150 -22.28 10.69 -20.80
C TYR A 150 -23.26 11.65 -20.14
N ASN A 151 -24.49 11.21 -19.93
CA ASN A 151 -25.28 11.72 -18.84
C ASN A 151 -24.76 11.07 -17.56
N LYS A 152 -23.78 11.72 -16.97
CA LYS A 152 -23.22 11.39 -15.67
C LYS A 152 -24.31 11.48 -14.60
N PRO A 153 -24.72 10.38 -13.95
CA PRO A 153 -25.25 10.49 -12.61
C PRO A 153 -24.06 10.78 -11.69
N THR A 154 -24.07 11.93 -11.05
CA THR A 154 -23.29 12.20 -9.85
C THR A 154 -23.68 11.15 -8.80
N SER A 155 -23.07 10.00 -8.88
CA SER A 155 -23.10 9.02 -7.81
C SER A 155 -22.11 9.51 -6.76
N SER A 156 -22.62 10.30 -5.80
CA SER A 156 -22.06 10.19 -4.46
C SER A 156 -22.01 8.70 -4.16
N MET A 157 -20.86 8.18 -3.72
CA MET A 157 -20.79 6.86 -3.10
C MET A 157 -21.65 6.89 -1.83
N ALA A 158 -22.95 6.88 -2.02
CA ALA A 158 -23.85 6.61 -0.94
C ALA A 158 -23.66 5.13 -0.58
N PHE A 159 -23.18 4.89 0.61
CA PHE A 159 -23.18 3.58 1.23
C PHE A 159 -24.56 2.94 1.02
N CYS A 160 -24.63 1.90 0.21
CA CYS A 160 -25.87 1.18 -0.04
C CYS A 160 -26.07 0.25 1.16
N PRO A 161 -27.03 0.53 2.06
CA PRO A 161 -27.26 -0.35 3.19
C PRO A 161 -27.71 -1.72 2.70
N LEU A 162 -27.20 -2.77 3.30
CA LEU A 162 -27.67 -4.13 3.10
C LEU A 162 -29.21 -4.18 3.26
N LYS A 163 -29.89 -4.95 2.42
CA LYS A 163 -31.36 -5.00 2.37
C LYS A 163 -32.00 -5.44 3.69
N GLU A 164 -31.24 -6.08 4.57
CA GLU A 164 -31.69 -6.48 5.90
C GLU A 164 -30.85 -5.77 6.96
N THR A 165 -31.50 -4.88 7.68
CA THR A 165 -30.89 -4.17 8.81
C THR A 165 -31.76 -4.32 10.03
N LYS A 166 -31.15 -4.64 11.18
CA LYS A 166 -31.80 -4.71 12.48
C LYS A 166 -31.56 -3.42 13.28
N ALA A 167 -32.61 -2.82 13.82
CA ALA A 167 -32.46 -1.71 14.73
C ALA A 167 -32.03 -2.21 16.11
N VAL A 168 -30.93 -1.70 16.64
CA VAL A 168 -30.42 -2.03 17.98
C VAL A 168 -30.37 -0.77 18.81
N GLY A 169 -30.95 -0.80 20.01
CA GLY A 169 -30.90 0.29 20.97
C GLY A 169 -29.44 0.46 21.48
N ILE A 170 -28.96 1.70 21.52
CA ILE A 170 -27.60 2.03 21.97
C ILE A 170 -27.55 2.65 23.36
N ASP A 171 -28.69 3.04 23.90
CA ASP A 171 -28.76 3.67 25.22
C ASP A 171 -29.82 2.93 26.06
N PRO A 172 -29.43 2.30 27.18
CA PRO A 172 -30.38 1.60 28.06
C PRO A 172 -31.42 2.53 28.70
N THR A 173 -31.14 3.83 28.78
CA THR A 173 -31.97 4.83 29.42
C THR A 173 -32.86 5.59 28.44
N ASP A 174 -32.57 5.51 27.12
CA ASP A 174 -33.32 6.19 26.07
C ASP A 174 -33.63 5.21 24.90
N PRO A 175 -34.82 4.58 24.90
CA PRO A 175 -35.20 3.59 23.88
C PRO A 175 -35.39 4.19 22.48
N THR A 176 -35.39 5.50 22.34
CA THR A 176 -35.50 6.18 21.02
C THR A 176 -34.20 6.21 20.26
N LYS A 177 -33.08 6.06 20.96
CA LYS A 177 -31.74 6.02 20.34
C LYS A 177 -31.43 4.63 19.79
N THR A 178 -31.59 4.45 18.48
CA THR A 178 -31.31 3.21 17.81
C THR A 178 -30.33 3.40 16.66
N VAL A 179 -29.47 2.39 16.42
CA VAL A 179 -28.59 2.30 15.24
C VAL A 179 -29.02 1.08 14.42
N ARG A 180 -29.00 1.22 13.10
CA ARG A 180 -29.25 0.11 12.18
C ARG A 180 -27.94 -0.59 11.87
N ILE A 181 -27.85 -1.87 12.17
CA ILE A 181 -26.73 -2.73 11.84
C ILE A 181 -27.18 -3.79 10.83
N GLY A 182 -26.30 -4.08 9.83
CA GLY A 182 -26.53 -5.15 8.88
C GLY A 182 -26.39 -6.51 9.57
N THR A 183 -27.20 -7.46 9.17
CA THR A 183 -27.13 -8.88 9.59
C THR A 183 -26.28 -9.65 8.61
#